data_9a836f8b29d109a5b18ed2fcbe5ff276
#
_entry.id   9a836f8b29d109a5b18ed2fcbe5ff276
#
_cell.length_a   1.000
_cell.length_b   1.000
_cell.length_c   1.000
_cell.angle_alpha   90.00
_cell.angle_beta   90.00
_cell.angle_gamma   90.00
#
_symmetry.space_group_name_H-M   'P 1'
#
loop_
_entity.id
_entity.type
_entity.pdbx_description
1 polymer ?
#
loop_
_entity_poly.entity_id
_entity_poly.type
_entity_poly.pdbx_seq_one_letter_code
_entity_poly.pdbx_strand_id
1 'polypeptide(L)'
;MSLTPAVRDSLAVHAAPLLVFGVGALLGVATGRGRLVLGLMVLALTTSALINFGSRITFYAVALLLPLNLGVIAWLGETRAFSVRGASWLGVILLQAGAVGILELLQPADLGASLERPLVAVDSSAWISVPQIAVFAFAAMLGAHLARFVRSRRPLPAGAVGALVASFLALDTAGSGGPADLHFATAGMLLALGTVLEAPPVFHFDIVTGLPASLEFNKMVRRLPRRYALACVAIDEFRMFREEQGVEVANRMLRLVAKALTKIGGGGHVFYLLRDHEFVVVFPRKSVEAAARYLNAVRRAVEAASLDVSVAQPAKAGHKALGVVKRTVAGTISAGVAEPQSRAADPFKVLREAEDALARAQQTGMNRIVVQPRPDASTDVQAG
;
A
#
# COMPACT_ATOMS: atom_id res chain seq x y z
N MET A 1 13.48 24.77 36.69
CA MET A 1 14.04 25.85 35.83
C MET A 1 13.15 25.92 34.58
N SER A 2 12.22 26.89 34.53
CA SER A 2 11.29 27.04 33.39
C SER A 2 12.01 27.79 32.25
N LEU A 3 12.08 27.19 31.08
CA LEU A 3 12.61 27.83 29.87
C LEU A 3 11.79 29.10 29.58
N THR A 4 12.46 30.18 29.18
CA THR A 4 11.77 31.39 28.73
C THR A 4 10.90 31.11 27.51
N PRO A 5 9.75 31.80 27.29
CA PRO A 5 8.87 31.57 26.16
C PRO A 5 9.64 31.61 24.81
N ALA A 6 10.52 32.56 24.61
CA ALA A 6 11.32 32.69 23.39
C ALA A 6 12.23 31.47 23.11
N VAL A 7 12.86 30.90 24.16
CA VAL A 7 13.69 29.69 24.03
C VAL A 7 12.81 28.46 23.74
N ARG A 8 11.63 28.39 24.33
CA ARG A 8 10.67 27.31 24.08
C ARG A 8 10.16 27.33 22.64
N ASP A 9 9.82 28.53 22.13
CA ASP A 9 9.33 28.68 20.76
C ASP A 9 10.43 28.40 19.72
N SER A 10 11.68 28.84 19.97
CA SER A 10 12.84 28.51 19.15
C SER A 10 13.09 27.00 19.10
N LEU A 11 13.11 26.31 20.24
CA LEU A 11 13.29 24.87 20.34
C LEU A 11 12.16 24.10 19.63
N ALA A 12 10.91 24.56 19.75
CA ALA A 12 9.78 23.93 19.11
C ALA A 12 9.87 24.01 17.58
N VAL A 13 10.30 25.16 17.03
CA VAL A 13 10.45 25.36 15.57
C VAL A 13 11.55 24.44 15.02
N HIS A 14 12.71 24.37 15.65
CA HIS A 14 13.82 23.52 15.20
C HIS A 14 13.56 22.02 15.43
N ALA A 15 12.72 21.65 16.40
CA ALA A 15 12.34 20.26 16.63
C ALA A 15 11.29 19.75 15.63
N ALA A 16 10.49 20.62 15.02
CA ALA A 16 9.39 20.22 14.14
C ALA A 16 9.81 19.32 12.97
N PRO A 17 10.86 19.64 12.18
CA PRO A 17 11.31 18.75 11.11
C PRO A 17 11.74 17.38 11.61
N LEU A 18 12.51 17.34 12.72
CA LEU A 18 13.02 16.09 13.29
C LEU A 18 11.89 15.17 13.78
N LEU A 19 10.85 15.75 14.38
CA LEU A 19 9.66 14.98 14.78
C LEU A 19 8.93 14.41 13.56
N VAL A 20 8.68 15.22 12.53
CA VAL A 20 8.04 14.77 11.29
C VAL A 20 8.85 13.66 10.63
N PHE A 21 10.17 13.83 10.54
CA PHE A 21 11.04 12.82 9.91
C PHE A 21 11.12 11.55 10.74
N GLY A 22 11.27 11.65 12.06
CA GLY A 22 11.33 10.50 12.95
C GLY A 22 10.03 9.69 12.95
N VAL A 23 8.89 10.35 13.19
CA VAL A 23 7.57 9.68 13.17
C VAL A 23 7.25 9.11 11.79
N GLY A 24 7.52 9.86 10.73
CA GLY A 24 7.30 9.40 9.37
C GLY A 24 8.19 8.21 8.99
N ALA A 25 9.47 8.20 9.43
CA ALA A 25 10.38 7.07 9.20
C ALA A 25 9.93 5.82 9.96
N LEU A 26 9.50 5.95 11.21
CA LEU A 26 8.91 4.84 12.00
C LEU A 26 7.67 4.28 11.31
N LEU A 27 6.79 5.14 10.82
CA LEU A 27 5.61 4.75 10.05
C LEU A 27 6.02 4.01 8.76
N GLY A 28 7.04 4.51 8.06
CA GLY A 28 7.59 3.89 6.85
C GLY A 28 8.15 2.49 7.10
N VAL A 29 8.88 2.30 8.21
CA VAL A 29 9.39 0.98 8.63
C VAL A 29 8.24 0.05 9.01
N ALA A 30 7.32 0.49 9.85
CA ALA A 30 6.19 -0.30 10.32
C ALA A 30 5.28 -0.77 9.17
N THR A 31 5.10 0.07 8.14
CA THR A 31 4.28 -0.24 6.97
C THR A 31 5.07 -0.88 5.81
N GLY A 32 6.38 -1.08 5.95
CA GLY A 32 7.24 -1.65 4.92
C GLY A 32 7.50 -0.72 3.73
N ARG A 33 7.40 0.60 3.93
CA ARG A 33 7.52 1.64 2.89
C ARG A 33 8.90 2.26 2.88
N GLY A 34 9.84 1.59 2.24
CA GLY A 34 11.22 2.04 2.17
C GLY A 34 11.39 3.38 1.46
N ARG A 35 10.58 3.70 0.46
CA ARG A 35 10.62 5.01 -0.21
C ARG A 35 10.39 6.18 0.76
N LEU A 36 9.44 6.03 1.68
CA LEU A 36 9.18 7.05 2.69
C LEU A 36 10.39 7.22 3.61
N VAL A 37 10.94 6.12 4.10
CA VAL A 37 12.13 6.14 4.97
C VAL A 37 13.30 6.83 4.29
N LEU A 38 13.61 6.46 3.03
CA LEU A 38 14.70 7.05 2.26
C LEU A 38 14.49 8.55 1.98
N GLY A 39 13.26 8.94 1.59
CA GLY A 39 12.94 10.35 1.32
C GLY A 39 13.03 11.22 2.57
N LEU A 40 12.52 10.76 3.71
CA LEU A 40 12.62 11.48 4.98
C LEU A 40 14.07 11.54 5.49
N MET A 41 14.88 10.51 5.23
CA MET A 41 16.30 10.53 5.54
C MET A 41 17.05 11.56 4.70
N VAL A 42 16.74 11.70 3.41
CA VAL A 42 17.32 12.76 2.56
C VAL A 42 16.98 14.13 3.13
N LEU A 43 15.72 14.36 3.53
CA LEU A 43 15.33 15.64 4.16
C LEU A 43 16.07 15.87 5.49
N ALA A 44 16.20 14.84 6.34
CA ALA A 44 16.90 14.93 7.60
C ALA A 44 18.39 15.24 7.42
N LEU A 45 19.07 14.59 6.48
CA LEU A 45 20.47 14.85 6.17
C LEU A 45 20.66 16.24 5.60
N THR A 46 19.76 16.69 4.70
CA THR A 46 19.76 18.06 4.16
C THR A 46 19.63 19.10 5.28
N THR A 47 18.63 18.95 6.15
CA THR A 47 18.43 19.88 7.28
C THR A 47 19.64 19.88 8.21
N SER A 48 20.17 18.69 8.54
CA SER A 48 21.37 18.57 9.37
C SER A 48 22.60 19.22 8.73
N ALA A 49 22.79 19.07 7.41
CA ALA A 49 23.89 19.68 6.69
C ALA A 49 23.80 21.23 6.73
N LEU A 50 22.62 21.79 6.52
CA LEU A 50 22.41 23.23 6.56
C LEU A 50 22.58 23.84 7.98
N ILE A 51 22.26 23.08 9.02
CA ILE A 51 22.44 23.54 10.42
C ILE A 51 23.91 23.47 10.85
N ASN A 52 24.61 22.38 10.48
CA ASN A 52 25.96 22.12 11.00
C ASN A 52 27.09 22.68 10.10
N PHE A 53 26.82 22.90 8.82
CA PHE A 53 27.81 23.35 7.84
C PHE A 53 27.34 24.69 7.24
N GLY A 54 28.20 25.70 7.33
CA GLY A 54 27.84 27.07 6.93
C GLY A 54 28.44 27.52 5.59
N SER A 55 29.13 26.64 4.86
CA SER A 55 29.78 27.02 3.61
C SER A 55 28.79 27.09 2.43
N ARG A 56 29.09 27.99 1.47
CA ARG A 56 28.33 28.06 0.21
C ARG A 56 28.41 26.78 -0.59
N ILE A 57 29.55 26.07 -0.55
CA ILE A 57 29.78 24.82 -1.27
C ILE A 57 28.80 23.76 -0.78
N THR A 58 28.65 23.60 0.54
CA THR A 58 27.69 22.69 1.14
C THR A 58 26.26 23.06 0.76
N PHE A 59 25.92 24.34 0.82
CA PHE A 59 24.57 24.80 0.41
C PHE A 59 24.28 24.43 -1.06
N TYR A 60 25.23 24.67 -1.98
CA TYR A 60 25.05 24.36 -3.40
C TYR A 60 24.98 22.85 -3.69
N ALA A 61 25.83 22.06 -3.01
CA ALA A 61 25.81 20.60 -3.13
C ALA A 61 24.46 20.01 -2.65
N VAL A 62 24.00 20.47 -1.50
CA VAL A 62 22.71 20.04 -0.94
C VAL A 62 21.54 20.50 -1.83
N ALA A 63 21.56 21.75 -2.32
CA ALA A 63 20.54 22.29 -3.20
C ALA A 63 20.40 21.49 -4.51
N LEU A 64 21.50 20.94 -5.04
CA LEU A 64 21.50 20.10 -6.22
C LEU A 64 21.04 18.66 -5.90
N LEU A 65 21.55 18.07 -4.84
CA LEU A 65 21.30 16.66 -4.49
C LEU A 65 19.87 16.42 -4.01
N LEU A 66 19.27 17.40 -3.31
CA LEU A 66 17.94 17.26 -2.71
C LEU A 66 16.83 16.93 -3.73
N PRO A 67 16.62 17.74 -4.80
CA PRO A 67 15.56 17.44 -5.78
C PRO A 67 15.84 16.14 -6.54
N LEU A 68 17.10 15.82 -6.85
CA LEU A 68 17.48 14.59 -7.53
C LEU A 68 17.14 13.37 -6.69
N ASN A 69 17.52 13.35 -5.42
CA ASN A 69 17.23 12.24 -4.52
C ASN A 69 15.73 12.07 -4.29
N LEU A 70 15.01 13.15 -3.93
CA LEU A 70 13.56 13.08 -3.71
C LEU A 70 12.82 12.63 -4.97
N GLY A 71 13.20 13.18 -6.13
CA GLY A 71 12.58 12.84 -7.40
C GLY A 71 12.81 11.37 -7.77
N VAL A 72 14.05 10.89 -7.71
CA VAL A 72 14.38 9.51 -8.04
C VAL A 72 13.72 8.53 -7.05
N ILE A 73 13.78 8.78 -5.74
CA ILE A 73 13.17 7.92 -4.72
C ILE A 73 11.65 7.81 -4.94
N ALA A 74 10.97 8.92 -5.26
CA ALA A 74 9.54 8.91 -5.55
C ALA A 74 9.19 8.20 -6.87
N TRP A 75 10.17 8.06 -7.79
CA TRP A 75 10.00 7.31 -9.05
C TRP A 75 10.22 5.82 -8.89
N LEU A 76 11.06 5.40 -7.95
CA LEU A 76 11.36 3.99 -7.68
C LEU A 76 10.10 3.20 -7.31
N GLY A 77 10.08 1.92 -7.68
CA GLY A 77 9.10 0.98 -7.17
C GLY A 77 9.18 0.81 -5.66
N GLU A 78 8.09 0.40 -5.01
CA GLU A 78 8.10 0.18 -3.56
C GLU A 78 9.10 -0.91 -3.18
N THR A 79 10.00 -0.58 -2.27
CA THR A 79 11.02 -1.50 -1.73
C THR A 79 10.98 -1.43 -0.22
N ARG A 80 11.21 -2.56 0.47
CA ARG A 80 11.40 -2.51 1.92
C ARG A 80 12.74 -1.82 2.23
N ALA A 81 12.76 -0.94 3.23
CA ALA A 81 13.97 -0.20 3.61
C ALA A 81 15.18 -1.12 3.86
N PHE A 82 14.95 -2.26 4.52
CA PHE A 82 15.96 -3.28 4.83
C PHE A 82 16.07 -4.41 3.78
N SER A 83 15.59 -4.21 2.56
CA SER A 83 15.89 -5.11 1.44
C SER A 83 17.23 -4.77 0.82
N VAL A 84 17.82 -5.69 0.04
CA VAL A 84 19.08 -5.43 -0.69
C VAL A 84 19.00 -4.15 -1.53
N ARG A 85 17.87 -3.92 -2.23
CA ARG A 85 17.64 -2.69 -2.99
C ARG A 85 17.52 -1.45 -2.09
N GLY A 86 16.80 -1.55 -0.98
CA GLY A 86 16.68 -0.46 0.00
C GLY A 86 18.04 -0.10 0.60
N ALA A 87 18.82 -1.10 0.99
CA ALA A 87 20.15 -0.94 1.54
C ALA A 87 21.14 -0.31 0.53
N SER A 88 21.07 -0.67 -0.77
CA SER A 88 21.89 -0.04 -1.80
C SER A 88 21.58 1.45 -1.97
N TRP A 89 20.31 1.83 -1.98
CA TRP A 89 19.92 3.25 -2.03
C TRP A 89 20.30 4.00 -0.76
N LEU A 90 20.17 3.38 0.41
CA LEU A 90 20.68 3.91 1.66
C LEU A 90 22.18 4.18 1.57
N GLY A 91 22.95 3.23 1.05
CA GLY A 91 24.38 3.38 0.82
C GLY A 91 24.72 4.55 -0.10
N VAL A 92 23.98 4.74 -1.21
CA VAL A 92 24.16 5.89 -2.12
C VAL A 92 23.91 7.21 -1.40
N ILE A 93 22.84 7.32 -0.62
CA ILE A 93 22.51 8.55 0.12
C ILE A 93 23.58 8.85 1.17
N LEU A 94 24.05 7.86 1.92
CA LEU A 94 25.10 8.03 2.91
C LEU A 94 26.47 8.39 2.27
N LEU A 95 26.78 7.81 1.11
CA LEU A 95 27.96 8.16 0.34
C LEU A 95 27.91 9.63 -0.11
N GLN A 96 26.76 10.09 -0.61
CA GLN A 96 26.55 11.49 -0.96
C GLN A 96 26.68 12.42 0.26
N ALA A 97 26.11 12.05 1.40
CA ALA A 97 26.24 12.82 2.63
C ALA A 97 27.70 12.89 3.09
N GLY A 98 28.44 11.79 3.01
CA GLY A 98 29.88 11.76 3.28
C GLY A 98 30.69 12.65 2.31
N ALA A 99 30.34 12.62 1.02
CA ALA A 99 30.97 13.50 0.02
C ALA A 99 30.72 14.99 0.33
N VAL A 100 29.49 15.36 0.73
CA VAL A 100 29.19 16.74 1.17
C VAL A 100 30.04 17.13 2.39
N GLY A 101 30.16 16.23 3.38
CA GLY A 101 31.03 16.45 4.53
C GLY A 101 32.51 16.64 4.17
N ILE A 102 33.03 15.87 3.20
CA ILE A 102 34.38 16.01 2.67
C ILE A 102 34.55 17.36 1.93
N LEU A 103 33.56 17.76 1.12
CA LEU A 103 33.57 19.05 0.44
C LEU A 103 33.57 20.21 1.41
N GLU A 104 32.88 20.10 2.54
CA GLU A 104 32.94 21.10 3.62
C GLU A 104 34.33 21.22 4.24
N LEU A 105 35.00 20.08 4.44
CA LEU A 105 36.37 20.06 5.01
C LEU A 105 37.42 20.62 4.04
N LEU A 106 37.33 20.27 2.75
CA LEU A 106 38.32 20.62 1.75
C LEU A 106 38.11 22.01 1.15
N GLN A 107 36.89 22.49 1.11
CA GLN A 107 36.44 23.78 0.53
C GLN A 107 37.15 24.14 -0.79
N PRO A 108 37.08 23.30 -1.84
CA PRO A 108 37.81 23.54 -3.08
C PRO A 108 37.25 24.77 -3.80
N ALA A 109 38.07 25.83 -3.94
CA ALA A 109 37.66 27.12 -4.49
C ALA A 109 37.14 27.01 -5.93
N ASP A 110 37.76 26.15 -6.76
CA ASP A 110 37.37 25.94 -8.16
C ASP A 110 35.96 25.32 -8.29
N LEU A 111 35.60 24.45 -7.38
CA LEU A 111 34.27 23.82 -7.39
C LEU A 111 33.17 24.82 -7.01
N GLY A 112 33.43 25.66 -5.98
CA GLY A 112 32.51 26.73 -5.58
C GLY A 112 32.23 27.67 -6.74
N ALA A 113 33.29 28.18 -7.39
CA ALA A 113 33.17 29.05 -8.55
C ALA A 113 32.47 28.39 -9.75
N SER A 114 32.62 27.06 -9.93
CA SER A 114 31.95 26.32 -10.99
C SER A 114 30.45 26.15 -10.74
N LEU A 115 30.02 25.95 -9.49
CA LEU A 115 28.62 25.82 -9.11
C LEU A 115 27.87 27.18 -9.11
N GLU A 116 28.63 28.29 -8.99
CA GLU A 116 28.07 29.66 -9.09
C GLU A 116 27.89 30.13 -10.53
N ARG A 117 28.56 29.50 -11.52
CA ARG A 117 28.44 29.91 -12.92
C ARG A 117 27.01 29.84 -13.40
N PRO A 118 26.44 30.95 -13.91
CA PRO A 118 25.12 30.93 -14.47
C PRO A 118 25.08 30.08 -15.75
N LEU A 119 24.15 29.15 -15.84
CA LEU A 119 23.93 28.35 -17.06
C LEU A 119 23.24 29.17 -18.17
N VAL A 120 22.44 30.16 -17.76
CA VAL A 120 21.75 31.10 -18.66
C VAL A 120 22.11 32.50 -18.20
N ALA A 121 22.29 33.41 -19.17
CA ALA A 121 22.65 34.81 -18.93
C ALA A 121 21.45 35.64 -18.37
N VAL A 122 20.71 35.06 -17.38
CA VAL A 122 19.66 35.72 -16.63
C VAL A 122 20.14 35.84 -15.19
N ASP A 123 20.28 37.05 -14.70
CA ASP A 123 20.59 37.28 -13.29
C ASP A 123 19.36 37.03 -12.43
N SER A 124 19.29 35.83 -11.86
CA SER A 124 18.23 35.43 -10.94
C SER A 124 18.59 35.67 -9.48
N SER A 125 19.82 36.09 -9.19
CA SER A 125 20.36 36.22 -7.83
C SER A 125 19.61 37.22 -6.95
N ALA A 126 18.96 38.19 -7.58
CA ALA A 126 18.14 39.19 -6.85
C ALA A 126 16.82 38.63 -6.33
N TRP A 127 16.36 37.47 -6.81
CA TRP A 127 15.00 36.92 -6.56
C TRP A 127 15.02 35.53 -5.96
N ILE A 128 16.07 34.76 -6.19
CA ILE A 128 16.19 33.38 -5.77
C ILE A 128 17.60 33.13 -5.23
N SER A 129 17.69 32.66 -3.99
CA SER A 129 18.97 32.34 -3.33
C SER A 129 19.56 30.98 -3.77
N VAL A 130 18.76 30.16 -4.43
CA VAL A 130 19.14 28.82 -4.91
C VAL A 130 19.94 28.93 -6.21
N PRO A 131 21.08 28.22 -6.39
CA PRO A 131 21.89 28.29 -7.59
C PRO A 131 21.13 27.78 -8.81
N GLN A 132 21.38 28.38 -10.00
CA GLN A 132 20.62 28.06 -11.23
C GLN A 132 20.63 26.56 -11.57
N ILE A 133 21.73 25.86 -11.40
CA ILE A 133 21.83 24.42 -11.64
C ILE A 133 20.82 23.62 -10.78
N ALA A 134 20.64 24.02 -9.54
CA ALA A 134 19.66 23.40 -8.64
C ALA A 134 18.21 23.77 -9.02
N VAL A 135 17.96 25.02 -9.46
CA VAL A 135 16.65 25.43 -9.99
C VAL A 135 16.24 24.56 -11.19
N PHE A 136 17.16 24.29 -12.11
CA PHE A 136 16.90 23.39 -13.23
C PHE A 136 16.64 21.95 -12.78
N ALA A 137 17.36 21.45 -11.79
CA ALA A 137 17.13 20.13 -11.21
C ALA A 137 15.73 20.04 -10.55
N PHE A 138 15.32 21.07 -9.79
CA PHE A 138 13.97 21.17 -9.23
C PHE A 138 12.92 21.22 -10.34
N ALA A 139 13.09 22.07 -11.36
CA ALA A 139 12.15 22.20 -12.47
C ALA A 139 11.98 20.87 -13.23
N ALA A 140 13.07 20.16 -13.51
CA ALA A 140 13.02 18.86 -14.18
C ALA A 140 12.28 17.79 -13.36
N MET A 141 12.61 17.67 -12.06
CA MET A 141 11.94 16.69 -11.19
C MET A 141 10.49 17.06 -10.93
N LEU A 142 10.19 18.33 -10.74
CA LEU A 142 8.82 18.82 -10.57
C LEU A 142 7.99 18.56 -11.83
N GLY A 143 8.51 18.89 -13.01
CA GLY A 143 7.85 18.63 -14.29
C GLY A 143 7.58 17.13 -14.52
N ALA A 144 8.56 16.27 -14.23
CA ALA A 144 8.42 14.83 -14.35
C ALA A 144 7.32 14.27 -13.42
N HIS A 145 7.30 14.69 -12.14
CA HIS A 145 6.28 14.24 -11.19
C HIS A 145 4.91 14.85 -11.45
N LEU A 146 4.84 16.10 -11.92
CA LEU A 146 3.59 16.73 -12.34
C LEU A 146 2.98 16.02 -13.55
N ALA A 147 3.78 15.70 -14.57
CA ALA A 147 3.32 14.93 -15.73
C ALA A 147 2.82 13.54 -15.32
N ARG A 148 3.52 12.89 -14.38
CA ARG A 148 3.10 11.61 -13.82
C ARG A 148 1.79 11.73 -13.04
N PHE A 149 1.63 12.78 -12.25
CA PHE A 149 0.39 13.05 -11.50
C PHE A 149 -0.79 13.29 -12.44
N VAL A 150 -0.63 14.15 -13.44
CA VAL A 150 -1.69 14.44 -14.43
C VAL A 150 -2.16 13.16 -15.14
N ARG A 151 -1.23 12.27 -15.48
CA ARG A 151 -1.52 10.99 -16.15
C ARG A 151 -2.16 9.95 -15.24
N SER A 152 -1.69 9.81 -14.00
CA SER A 152 -2.08 8.73 -13.11
C SER A 152 -3.13 9.12 -12.07
N ARG A 153 -3.22 10.40 -11.73
CA ARG A 153 -4.06 10.97 -10.64
C ARG A 153 -3.81 10.29 -9.28
N ARG A 154 -2.61 9.74 -9.07
CA ARG A 154 -2.26 9.01 -7.85
C ARG A 154 -1.74 9.96 -6.76
N PRO A 155 -1.96 9.66 -5.47
CA PRO A 155 -1.53 10.51 -4.35
C PRO A 155 -0.02 10.67 -4.22
N LEU A 156 0.77 9.62 -4.50
CA LEU A 156 2.23 9.67 -4.35
C LEU A 156 2.90 10.71 -5.25
N PRO A 157 2.65 10.77 -6.59
CA PRO A 157 3.19 11.85 -7.41
C PRO A 157 2.77 13.24 -6.93
N ALA A 158 1.54 13.41 -6.43
CA ALA A 158 1.08 14.67 -5.85
C ALA A 158 1.87 15.05 -4.60
N GLY A 159 2.08 14.08 -3.69
CA GLY A 159 2.91 14.26 -2.49
C GLY A 159 4.36 14.62 -2.83
N ALA A 160 4.94 13.98 -3.88
CA ALA A 160 6.29 14.29 -4.35
C ALA A 160 6.38 15.71 -4.94
N VAL A 161 5.39 16.15 -5.73
CA VAL A 161 5.31 17.53 -6.23
C VAL A 161 5.28 18.51 -5.06
N GLY A 162 4.40 18.30 -4.08
CA GLY A 162 4.31 19.17 -2.90
C GLY A 162 5.59 19.18 -2.07
N ALA A 163 6.22 18.01 -1.89
CA ALA A 163 7.50 17.91 -1.17
C ALA A 163 8.64 18.63 -1.88
N LEU A 164 8.72 18.55 -3.22
CA LEU A 164 9.71 19.29 -4.02
C LEU A 164 9.50 20.80 -3.92
N VAL A 165 8.25 21.28 -4.02
CA VAL A 165 7.93 22.72 -3.88
C VAL A 165 8.30 23.21 -2.48
N ALA A 166 7.88 22.51 -1.44
CA ALA A 166 8.20 22.88 -0.06
C ALA A 166 9.72 22.85 0.20
N SER A 167 10.45 21.88 -0.36
CA SER A 167 11.90 21.79 -0.25
C SER A 167 12.61 22.93 -0.99
N PHE A 168 12.10 23.36 -2.14
CA PHE A 168 12.62 24.52 -2.85
C PHE A 168 12.47 25.80 -2.01
N LEU A 169 11.27 26.03 -1.45
CA LEU A 169 11.01 27.18 -0.57
C LEU A 169 11.88 27.12 0.69
N ALA A 170 12.12 25.92 1.24
CA ALA A 170 13.02 25.73 2.37
C ALA A 170 14.46 26.20 2.05
N LEU A 171 14.98 25.77 0.90
CA LEU A 171 16.34 26.16 0.47
C LEU A 171 16.43 27.66 0.15
N ASP A 172 15.43 28.22 -0.51
CA ASP A 172 15.43 29.65 -0.83
C ASP A 172 15.39 30.50 0.46
N THR A 173 14.54 30.10 1.42
CA THR A 173 14.47 30.73 2.74
C THR A 173 15.79 30.57 3.50
N ALA A 174 16.40 29.37 3.49
CA ALA A 174 17.70 29.14 4.13
C ALA A 174 18.81 29.98 3.48
N GLY A 175 18.84 30.06 2.15
CA GLY A 175 19.83 30.84 1.39
C GLY A 175 19.72 32.35 1.63
N SER A 176 18.52 32.85 1.94
CA SER A 176 18.30 34.25 2.36
C SER A 176 18.50 34.47 3.88
N GLY A 177 18.89 33.46 4.65
CA GLY A 177 19.11 33.53 6.10
C GLY A 177 17.84 33.45 6.94
N GLY A 178 16.72 33.04 6.36
CA GLY A 178 15.44 32.87 7.07
C GLY A 178 15.25 31.47 7.67
N PRO A 179 14.21 31.29 8.52
CA PRO A 179 13.92 29.99 9.16
C PRO A 179 13.27 29.00 8.18
N ALA A 180 14.02 27.97 7.78
CA ALA A 180 13.57 26.99 6.79
C ALA A 180 12.84 25.78 7.38
N ASP A 181 12.85 25.62 8.72
CA ASP A 181 12.40 24.43 9.43
C ASP A 181 10.95 24.02 9.10
N LEU A 182 10.04 24.98 9.08
CA LEU A 182 8.62 24.71 8.78
C LEU A 182 8.42 24.22 7.34
N HIS A 183 9.21 24.72 6.39
CA HIS A 183 9.14 24.28 5.00
C HIS A 183 9.67 22.87 4.85
N PHE A 184 10.77 22.51 5.54
CA PHE A 184 11.28 21.13 5.56
C PHE A 184 10.30 20.18 6.25
N ALA A 185 9.70 20.56 7.37
CA ALA A 185 8.65 19.79 8.03
C ALA A 185 7.46 19.55 7.09
N THR A 186 7.03 20.60 6.37
CA THR A 186 5.95 20.52 5.37
C THR A 186 6.32 19.56 4.24
N ALA A 187 7.55 19.61 3.73
CA ALA A 187 8.04 18.70 2.70
C ALA A 187 7.95 17.23 3.15
N GLY A 188 8.42 16.95 4.37
CA GLY A 188 8.33 15.61 4.97
C GLY A 188 6.89 15.14 5.15
N MET A 189 6.01 16.03 5.60
CA MET A 189 4.59 15.71 5.81
C MET A 189 3.86 15.42 4.49
N LEU A 190 4.09 16.21 3.44
CA LEU A 190 3.49 16.00 2.12
C LEU A 190 4.00 14.70 1.48
N LEU A 191 5.27 14.36 1.62
CA LEU A 191 5.83 13.10 1.17
C LEU A 191 5.21 11.90 1.92
N ALA A 192 5.07 12.02 3.25
CA ALA A 192 4.44 10.99 4.08
C ALA A 192 2.96 10.81 3.70
N LEU A 193 2.21 11.91 3.59
CA LEU A 193 0.79 11.89 3.22
C LEU A 193 0.59 11.26 1.84
N GLY A 194 1.34 11.69 0.82
CA GLY A 194 1.29 11.10 -0.52
C GLY A 194 1.60 9.61 -0.52
N THR A 195 2.58 9.18 0.28
CA THR A 195 2.94 7.77 0.41
C THR A 195 1.89 6.96 1.16
N VAL A 196 1.29 7.49 2.21
CA VAL A 196 0.24 6.82 2.99
C VAL A 196 -1.04 6.68 2.18
N LEU A 197 -1.45 7.74 1.48
CA LEU A 197 -2.66 7.73 0.65
C LEU A 197 -2.51 6.88 -0.63
N GLU A 198 -1.30 6.70 -1.15
CA GLU A 198 -1.04 5.79 -2.28
C GLU A 198 -1.30 4.34 -1.91
N ALA A 199 -1.19 4.01 -0.61
CA ALA A 199 -1.41 2.67 -0.18
C ALA A 199 -2.88 2.31 -0.20
N PRO A 200 -3.26 1.23 -0.87
CA PRO A 200 -4.43 0.53 -0.40
C PRO A 200 -4.20 0.18 1.08
N PRO A 201 -5.22 0.26 1.92
CA PRO A 201 -5.08 -0.13 3.32
C PRO A 201 -4.47 -1.54 3.36
N VAL A 202 -3.23 -1.64 3.81
CA VAL A 202 -2.48 -2.91 3.82
C VAL A 202 -2.91 -3.66 5.07
N PHE A 203 -4.17 -4.04 5.12
CA PHE A 203 -4.60 -5.06 6.04
C PHE A 203 -4.08 -6.39 5.47
N HIS A 204 -3.05 -6.94 6.08
CA HIS A 204 -2.59 -8.30 5.79
C HIS A 204 -3.71 -9.31 6.05
N PHE A 205 -4.63 -8.94 6.92
CA PHE A 205 -5.80 -9.71 7.30
C PHE A 205 -7.05 -8.85 7.21
N ASP A 206 -8.14 -9.43 6.76
CA ASP A 206 -9.45 -8.80 6.78
C ASP A 206 -9.97 -8.70 8.22
N ILE A 207 -10.44 -7.53 8.62
CA ILE A 207 -10.87 -7.24 10.01
C ILE A 207 -12.11 -8.06 10.39
N VAL A 208 -12.99 -8.35 9.43
CA VAL A 208 -14.24 -9.06 9.67
C VAL A 208 -14.03 -10.56 9.78
N THR A 209 -13.32 -11.13 8.81
CA THR A 209 -13.13 -12.59 8.70
C THR A 209 -11.87 -13.09 9.41
N GLY A 210 -10.90 -12.20 9.68
CA GLY A 210 -9.58 -12.57 10.19
C GLY A 210 -8.70 -13.32 9.19
N LEU A 211 -9.13 -13.46 7.93
CA LEU A 211 -8.41 -14.18 6.90
C LEU A 211 -7.36 -13.28 6.22
N PRO A 212 -6.27 -13.87 5.69
CA PRO A 212 -5.34 -13.14 4.85
C PRO A 212 -6.04 -12.48 3.67
N ALA A 213 -5.71 -11.21 3.41
CA ALA A 213 -6.30 -10.39 2.35
C ALA A 213 -5.56 -10.56 1.02
N SER A 214 -6.01 -9.84 -0.01
CA SER A 214 -5.53 -9.91 -1.41
C SER A 214 -4.00 -9.80 -1.55
N LEU A 215 -3.32 -9.06 -0.68
CA LEU A 215 -1.86 -8.93 -0.73
C LEU A 215 -1.16 -10.26 -0.44
N GLU A 216 -1.62 -10.99 0.58
CA GLU A 216 -1.05 -12.29 0.94
C GLU A 216 -1.38 -13.34 -0.11
N PHE A 217 -2.57 -13.29 -0.69
CA PHE A 217 -2.95 -14.10 -1.85
C PHE A 217 -1.99 -13.87 -3.02
N ASN A 218 -1.73 -12.63 -3.43
CA ASN A 218 -0.82 -12.29 -4.52
C ASN A 218 0.62 -12.77 -4.27
N LYS A 219 1.09 -12.77 -3.03
CA LYS A 219 2.40 -13.33 -2.67
C LYS A 219 2.43 -14.84 -2.81
N MET A 220 1.36 -15.51 -2.41
CA MET A 220 1.27 -16.97 -2.50
C MET A 220 1.16 -17.44 -3.92
N VAL A 221 0.34 -16.81 -4.74
CA VAL A 221 0.13 -17.15 -6.16
C VAL A 221 1.44 -17.19 -6.94
N ARG A 222 2.37 -16.26 -6.65
CA ARG A 222 3.70 -16.21 -7.28
C ARG A 222 4.63 -17.38 -6.90
N ARG A 223 4.26 -18.19 -5.90
CA ARG A 223 5.08 -19.30 -5.36
C ARG A 223 4.37 -20.64 -5.44
N LEU A 224 3.30 -20.74 -6.26
CA LEU A 224 2.56 -21.98 -6.40
C LEU A 224 3.43 -23.09 -7.02
N PRO A 225 3.28 -24.32 -6.55
CA PRO A 225 3.90 -25.48 -7.19
C PRO A 225 3.26 -25.73 -8.56
N ARG A 226 3.88 -26.58 -9.39
CA ARG A 226 3.37 -26.90 -10.73
C ARG A 226 1.97 -27.55 -10.74
N ARG A 227 1.59 -28.21 -9.66
CA ARG A 227 0.27 -28.83 -9.48
C ARG A 227 -0.45 -28.10 -8.33
N TYR A 228 -1.59 -27.53 -8.62
CA TYR A 228 -2.44 -26.86 -7.64
C TYR A 228 -3.87 -26.79 -8.17
N ALA A 229 -4.84 -26.55 -7.28
CA ALA A 229 -6.17 -26.12 -7.65
C ALA A 229 -6.49 -24.79 -6.95
N LEU A 230 -7.27 -23.94 -7.60
CA LEU A 230 -7.84 -22.71 -7.06
C LEU A 230 -9.35 -22.86 -6.99
N ALA A 231 -9.92 -22.30 -5.94
CA ALA A 231 -11.37 -22.23 -5.81
C ALA A 231 -11.80 -20.84 -5.38
N CYS A 232 -12.87 -20.35 -6.01
CA CYS A 232 -13.61 -19.17 -5.57
C CYS A 232 -14.87 -19.63 -4.86
N VAL A 233 -15.17 -19.07 -3.69
CA VAL A 233 -16.31 -19.40 -2.85
C VAL A 233 -17.03 -18.11 -2.49
N ALA A 234 -18.33 -18.07 -2.72
CA ALA A 234 -19.16 -16.94 -2.34
C ALA A 234 -20.38 -17.40 -1.52
N ILE A 235 -20.85 -16.51 -0.65
CA ILE A 235 -22.15 -16.68 0.01
C ILE A 235 -23.24 -16.36 -1.01
N ASP A 236 -24.19 -17.25 -1.16
CA ASP A 236 -25.29 -17.08 -2.10
C ASP A 236 -26.15 -15.87 -1.70
N GLU A 237 -26.50 -15.05 -2.67
CA GLU A 237 -27.32 -13.83 -2.49
C GLU A 237 -26.82 -12.88 -1.38
N PHE A 238 -25.51 -12.83 -1.12
CA PHE A 238 -24.94 -12.09 0.02
C PHE A 238 -25.35 -10.62 0.07
N ARG A 239 -25.48 -9.96 -1.09
CA ARG A 239 -25.90 -8.57 -1.14
C ARG A 239 -27.32 -8.40 -0.62
N MET A 240 -28.27 -9.23 -1.07
CA MET A 240 -29.66 -9.21 -0.62
C MET A 240 -29.75 -9.60 0.87
N PHE A 241 -29.01 -10.63 1.28
CA PHE A 241 -28.88 -11.02 2.69
C PHE A 241 -28.41 -9.85 3.58
N ARG A 242 -27.42 -9.08 3.12
CA ARG A 242 -26.90 -7.92 3.85
C ARG A 242 -27.91 -6.76 3.91
N GLU A 243 -28.65 -6.52 2.84
CA GLU A 243 -29.70 -5.51 2.78
C GLU A 243 -30.85 -5.84 3.73
N GLU A 244 -31.26 -7.10 3.79
CA GLU A 244 -32.38 -7.57 4.63
C GLU A 244 -32.02 -7.74 6.11
N GLN A 245 -30.86 -8.32 6.40
CA GLN A 245 -30.48 -8.70 7.77
C GLN A 245 -29.56 -7.67 8.45
N GLY A 246 -29.04 -6.71 7.71
CA GLY A 246 -28.10 -5.68 8.17
C GLY A 246 -26.65 -6.12 8.19
N VAL A 247 -25.77 -5.13 8.29
CA VAL A 247 -24.29 -5.29 8.16
C VAL A 247 -23.72 -6.20 9.24
N GLU A 248 -24.23 -6.12 10.47
CA GLU A 248 -23.68 -6.90 11.58
C GLU A 248 -23.95 -8.41 11.42
N VAL A 249 -25.16 -8.76 11.00
CA VAL A 249 -25.55 -10.15 10.73
C VAL A 249 -24.80 -10.69 9.54
N ALA A 250 -24.63 -9.89 8.48
CA ALA A 250 -23.82 -10.24 7.32
C ALA A 250 -22.35 -10.48 7.69
N ASN A 251 -21.77 -9.65 8.57
CA ASN A 251 -20.42 -9.86 9.09
C ASN A 251 -20.30 -11.14 9.94
N ARG A 252 -21.35 -11.52 10.68
CA ARG A 252 -21.38 -12.79 11.41
C ARG A 252 -21.43 -13.97 10.44
N MET A 253 -22.17 -13.87 9.34
CA MET A 253 -22.20 -14.89 8.29
C MET A 253 -20.84 -15.04 7.62
N LEU A 254 -20.15 -13.95 7.26
CA LEU A 254 -18.77 -13.98 6.75
C LEU A 254 -17.82 -14.71 7.70
N ARG A 255 -17.91 -14.44 9.01
CA ARG A 255 -17.09 -15.13 10.03
C ARG A 255 -17.43 -16.62 10.14
N LEU A 256 -18.69 -17.00 10.01
CA LEU A 256 -19.12 -18.39 10.01
C LEU A 256 -18.50 -19.15 8.85
N VAL A 257 -18.61 -18.61 7.62
CA VAL A 257 -18.03 -19.21 6.40
C VAL A 257 -16.51 -19.27 6.50
N ALA A 258 -15.84 -18.18 6.92
CA ALA A 258 -14.38 -18.15 7.14
C ALA A 258 -13.94 -19.27 8.12
N LYS A 259 -14.69 -19.45 9.21
CA LYS A 259 -14.42 -20.50 10.20
C LYS A 259 -14.65 -21.90 9.65
N ALA A 260 -15.69 -22.10 8.85
CA ALA A 260 -15.93 -23.37 8.18
C ALA A 260 -14.81 -23.72 7.20
N LEU A 261 -14.39 -22.76 6.37
CA LEU A 261 -13.28 -22.91 5.42
C LEU A 261 -11.93 -23.19 6.09
N THR A 262 -11.70 -22.71 7.31
CA THR A 262 -10.43 -22.93 8.01
C THR A 262 -10.41 -24.15 8.91
N LYS A 263 -11.54 -24.54 9.50
CA LYS A 263 -11.63 -25.65 10.46
C LYS A 263 -11.76 -27.04 9.81
N ILE A 264 -12.43 -27.13 8.67
CA ILE A 264 -12.61 -28.41 7.98
C ILE A 264 -11.28 -28.79 7.36
N GLY A 265 -10.67 -29.89 7.82
CA GLY A 265 -9.38 -30.35 7.36
C GLY A 265 -9.38 -30.68 5.85
N GLY A 266 -8.46 -30.13 5.12
CA GLY A 266 -8.35 -30.32 3.66
C GLY A 266 -7.10 -29.68 3.07
N GLY A 267 -6.35 -28.88 3.88
CA GLY A 267 -5.03 -28.35 3.52
C GLY A 267 -5.04 -27.30 2.41
N GLY A 268 -6.12 -26.52 2.31
CA GLY A 268 -6.17 -25.30 1.50
C GLY A 268 -5.75 -24.08 2.30
N HIS A 269 -5.18 -23.08 1.63
CA HIS A 269 -4.95 -21.75 2.20
C HIS A 269 -6.10 -20.85 1.81
N VAL A 270 -6.78 -20.28 2.79
CA VAL A 270 -7.99 -19.47 2.60
C VAL A 270 -7.62 -17.99 2.63
N PHE A 271 -8.12 -17.24 1.66
CA PHE A 271 -7.97 -15.79 1.52
C PHE A 271 -9.35 -15.16 1.37
N TYR A 272 -9.47 -13.89 1.78
CA TYR A 272 -10.67 -13.11 1.57
C TYR A 272 -10.41 -11.94 0.62
N LEU A 273 -11.17 -11.85 -0.47
CA LEU A 273 -11.09 -10.78 -1.44
C LEU A 273 -12.24 -9.80 -1.21
N LEU A 274 -11.92 -8.65 -0.62
CA LEU A 274 -12.91 -7.63 -0.24
C LEU A 274 -13.70 -7.07 -1.44
N ARG A 275 -13.11 -7.10 -2.63
CA ARG A 275 -13.68 -6.49 -3.83
C ARG A 275 -15.07 -7.03 -4.16
N ASP A 276 -15.23 -8.36 -4.05
CA ASP A 276 -16.46 -9.06 -4.45
C ASP A 276 -17.07 -9.89 -3.31
N HIS A 277 -16.61 -9.70 -2.07
CA HIS A 277 -16.97 -10.50 -0.89
C HIS A 277 -16.74 -12.01 -1.08
N GLU A 278 -15.74 -12.38 -1.86
CA GLU A 278 -15.39 -13.76 -2.20
C GLU A 278 -14.23 -14.29 -1.35
N PHE A 279 -14.29 -15.58 -1.09
CA PHE A 279 -13.21 -16.32 -0.50
C PHE A 279 -12.45 -17.06 -1.61
N VAL A 280 -11.14 -16.98 -1.61
CA VAL A 280 -10.30 -17.78 -2.50
C VAL A 280 -9.58 -18.84 -1.68
N VAL A 281 -9.69 -20.09 -2.10
CA VAL A 281 -8.98 -21.19 -1.47
C VAL A 281 -7.95 -21.74 -2.44
N VAL A 282 -6.69 -21.75 -2.00
CA VAL A 282 -5.57 -22.27 -2.75
C VAL A 282 -5.23 -23.65 -2.23
N PHE A 283 -5.18 -24.65 -3.10
CA PHE A 283 -4.85 -26.05 -2.79
C PHE A 283 -3.52 -26.45 -3.44
N PRO A 284 -2.37 -26.20 -2.79
CA PRO A 284 -1.09 -26.62 -3.34
C PRO A 284 -0.98 -28.14 -3.42
N ARG A 285 -0.48 -28.66 -4.55
CA ARG A 285 -0.26 -30.09 -4.81
C ARG A 285 -1.52 -30.97 -4.75
N LYS A 286 -2.72 -30.38 -4.81
CA LYS A 286 -4.00 -31.11 -4.85
C LYS A 286 -4.64 -31.02 -6.23
N SER A 287 -5.50 -32.00 -6.53
CA SER A 287 -6.32 -32.02 -7.73
C SER A 287 -7.65 -31.31 -7.49
N VAL A 288 -8.35 -31.00 -8.58
CA VAL A 288 -9.70 -30.40 -8.58
C VAL A 288 -10.70 -31.26 -7.79
N GLU A 289 -10.63 -32.59 -7.95
CA GLU A 289 -11.56 -33.50 -7.27
C GLU A 289 -11.32 -33.49 -5.75
N ALA A 290 -10.07 -33.42 -5.30
CA ALA A 290 -9.76 -33.31 -3.89
C ALA A 290 -10.24 -31.97 -3.31
N ALA A 291 -10.08 -30.89 -4.05
CA ALA A 291 -10.58 -29.55 -3.68
C ALA A 291 -12.12 -29.53 -3.63
N ALA A 292 -12.80 -30.13 -4.63
CA ALA A 292 -14.26 -30.21 -4.68
C ALA A 292 -14.84 -31.04 -3.52
N ARG A 293 -14.22 -32.16 -3.14
CA ARG A 293 -14.64 -32.95 -1.97
C ARG A 293 -14.55 -32.14 -0.67
N TYR A 294 -13.44 -31.41 -0.48
CA TYR A 294 -13.28 -30.52 0.66
C TYR A 294 -14.36 -29.44 0.70
N LEU A 295 -14.57 -28.73 -0.41
CA LEU A 295 -15.56 -27.67 -0.50
C LEU A 295 -16.98 -28.16 -0.31
N ASN A 296 -17.31 -29.38 -0.75
CA ASN A 296 -18.61 -30.00 -0.46
C ASN A 296 -18.83 -30.25 1.03
N ALA A 297 -17.79 -30.64 1.77
CA ALA A 297 -17.89 -30.75 3.22
C ALA A 297 -18.13 -29.39 3.88
N VAL A 298 -17.44 -28.35 3.41
CA VAL A 298 -17.63 -26.96 3.88
C VAL A 298 -19.05 -26.47 3.56
N ARG A 299 -19.52 -26.68 2.33
CA ARG A 299 -20.87 -26.32 1.89
C ARG A 299 -21.94 -26.91 2.81
N ARG A 300 -21.87 -28.24 3.06
CA ARG A 300 -22.80 -28.91 3.96
C ARG A 300 -22.75 -28.38 5.40
N ALA A 301 -21.55 -28.04 5.88
CA ALA A 301 -21.37 -27.50 7.21
C ALA A 301 -21.97 -26.09 7.33
N VAL A 302 -21.86 -25.27 6.28
CA VAL A 302 -22.46 -23.93 6.24
C VAL A 302 -24.00 -24.05 6.12
N GLU A 303 -24.51 -24.92 5.24
CA GLU A 303 -25.92 -25.19 5.06
C GLU A 303 -26.62 -25.66 6.36
N ALA A 304 -25.94 -26.49 7.14
CA ALA A 304 -26.43 -26.98 8.44
C ALA A 304 -26.27 -25.94 9.57
N ALA A 305 -25.51 -24.88 9.35
CA ALA A 305 -25.28 -23.86 10.37
C ALA A 305 -26.36 -22.78 10.34
N SER A 306 -26.75 -22.32 11.52
CA SER A 306 -27.69 -21.22 11.68
C SER A 306 -27.12 -20.13 12.57
N LEU A 307 -27.53 -18.89 12.34
CA LEU A 307 -27.20 -17.73 13.13
C LEU A 307 -28.41 -17.26 13.92
N ASP A 308 -28.28 -17.25 15.24
CA ASP A 308 -29.31 -16.64 16.10
C ASP A 308 -29.11 -15.12 16.09
N VAL A 309 -30.14 -14.42 15.63
CA VAL A 309 -30.19 -12.96 15.56
C VAL A 309 -31.24 -12.45 16.50
N SER A 310 -30.84 -11.55 17.39
CA SER A 310 -31.79 -10.87 18.27
C SER A 310 -32.27 -9.59 17.60
N VAL A 311 -33.52 -9.52 17.23
CA VAL A 311 -34.16 -8.33 16.63
C VAL A 311 -34.98 -7.63 17.70
N ALA A 312 -34.68 -6.35 17.95
CA ALA A 312 -35.52 -5.53 18.80
C ALA A 312 -36.84 -5.22 18.09
N GLN A 313 -37.95 -5.64 18.63
CA GLN A 313 -39.27 -5.24 18.13
C GLN A 313 -39.67 -3.90 18.75
N PRO A 314 -40.26 -2.98 17.96
CA PRO A 314 -40.89 -1.78 18.53
C PRO A 314 -41.99 -2.21 19.49
N ALA A 315 -42.01 -1.63 20.68
CA ALA A 315 -43.04 -1.90 21.68
C ALA A 315 -44.41 -1.61 21.09
N LYS A 316 -45.35 -2.57 21.18
CA LYS A 316 -46.77 -2.29 20.93
C LYS A 316 -47.21 -1.18 21.87
N ALA A 317 -48.03 -0.25 21.35
CA ALA A 317 -48.52 0.90 22.10
C ALA A 317 -49.03 0.47 23.48
N GLY A 318 -48.39 0.93 24.54
CA GLY A 318 -48.77 0.68 25.93
C GLY A 318 -47.80 -0.10 26.82
N HIS A 319 -46.69 -0.70 26.28
CA HIS A 319 -45.74 -1.46 27.08
C HIS A 319 -44.32 -0.90 26.91
N LYS A 320 -43.67 -0.53 28.02
CA LYS A 320 -42.32 0.06 28.07
C LYS A 320 -41.15 -0.93 27.89
N ALA A 321 -41.39 -2.20 27.58
CA ALA A 321 -40.32 -3.19 27.40
C ALA A 321 -40.12 -3.49 25.91
N LEU A 322 -38.90 -3.22 25.39
CA LEU A 322 -38.44 -3.71 24.09
C LEU A 322 -38.40 -5.22 24.11
N GLY A 323 -39.36 -5.88 23.42
CA GLY A 323 -39.33 -7.31 23.22
C GLY A 323 -38.16 -7.70 22.31
N VAL A 324 -37.27 -8.58 22.77
CA VAL A 324 -36.21 -9.15 21.93
C VAL A 324 -36.72 -10.46 21.33
N VAL A 325 -36.94 -10.49 20.01
CA VAL A 325 -37.31 -11.73 19.31
C VAL A 325 -36.05 -12.37 18.76
N LYS A 326 -35.81 -13.61 19.10
CA LYS A 326 -34.75 -14.43 18.51
C LYS A 326 -35.25 -14.95 17.16
N ARG A 327 -34.53 -14.61 16.10
CA ARG A 327 -34.75 -15.13 14.75
C ARG A 327 -33.55 -15.92 14.32
N THR A 328 -33.73 -17.08 13.74
CA THR A 328 -32.68 -17.90 13.18
C THR A 328 -32.56 -17.60 11.70
N VAL A 329 -31.36 -17.29 11.24
CA VAL A 329 -31.03 -16.99 9.85
C VAL A 329 -30.00 -18.00 9.35
N ALA A 330 -30.25 -18.57 8.18
CA ALA A 330 -29.33 -19.49 7.51
C ALA A 330 -28.88 -18.90 6.16
N GLY A 331 -27.78 -19.41 5.66
CA GLY A 331 -27.24 -19.03 4.33
C GLY A 331 -26.52 -20.22 3.72
N THR A 332 -26.38 -20.20 2.41
CA THR A 332 -25.67 -21.22 1.64
C THR A 332 -24.45 -20.62 0.95
N ILE A 333 -23.57 -21.46 0.45
CA ILE A 333 -22.40 -21.08 -0.33
C ILE A 333 -22.34 -21.82 -1.64
N SER A 334 -21.92 -21.14 -2.68
CA SER A 334 -21.51 -21.75 -3.95
C SER A 334 -20.00 -21.64 -4.14
N ALA A 335 -19.43 -22.58 -4.90
CA ALA A 335 -18.01 -22.54 -5.23
C ALA A 335 -17.74 -22.96 -6.67
N GLY A 336 -16.75 -22.33 -7.28
CA GLY A 336 -16.15 -22.74 -8.53
C GLY A 336 -14.71 -23.19 -8.31
N VAL A 337 -14.30 -24.28 -8.98
CA VAL A 337 -12.96 -24.87 -8.83
C VAL A 337 -12.31 -25.04 -10.19
N ALA A 338 -11.05 -24.65 -10.30
CA ALA A 338 -10.24 -24.81 -11.51
C ALA A 338 -8.82 -25.28 -11.18
N GLU A 339 -8.16 -25.91 -12.14
CA GLU A 339 -6.74 -26.28 -12.08
C GLU A 339 -6.01 -25.88 -13.36
N PRO A 340 -4.68 -25.67 -13.34
CA PRO A 340 -3.93 -25.27 -14.52
C PRO A 340 -4.01 -26.32 -15.62
N GLN A 341 -4.37 -25.90 -16.82
CA GLN A 341 -4.46 -26.75 -18.01
C GLN A 341 -3.09 -27.06 -18.60
N SER A 342 -2.08 -26.24 -18.36
CA SER A 342 -0.70 -26.44 -18.77
C SER A 342 0.28 -26.10 -17.65
N ARG A 343 1.53 -26.60 -17.77
CA ARG A 343 2.59 -26.33 -16.78
C ARG A 343 3.00 -24.85 -16.70
N ALA A 344 2.70 -24.07 -17.72
CA ALA A 344 3.01 -22.63 -17.83
C ALA A 344 1.76 -21.74 -17.69
N ALA A 345 0.62 -22.30 -17.24
CA ALA A 345 -0.60 -21.53 -17.07
C ALA A 345 -0.41 -20.40 -16.05
N ASP A 346 -0.85 -19.20 -16.40
CA ASP A 346 -0.89 -18.07 -15.49
C ASP A 346 -1.90 -18.36 -14.36
N PRO A 347 -1.49 -18.33 -13.09
CA PRO A 347 -2.39 -18.56 -11.97
C PRO A 347 -3.59 -17.61 -11.91
N PHE A 348 -3.46 -16.39 -12.43
CA PHE A 348 -4.59 -15.45 -12.51
C PHE A 348 -5.59 -15.86 -13.58
N LYS A 349 -5.17 -16.57 -14.64
CA LYS A 349 -6.09 -17.17 -15.59
C LYS A 349 -6.89 -18.29 -14.94
N VAL A 350 -6.20 -19.17 -14.18
CA VAL A 350 -6.86 -20.26 -13.42
C VAL A 350 -7.85 -19.70 -12.39
N LEU A 351 -7.53 -18.55 -11.76
CA LEU A 351 -8.44 -17.89 -10.84
C LEU A 351 -9.72 -17.45 -11.57
N ARG A 352 -9.60 -16.82 -12.74
CA ARG A 352 -10.78 -16.41 -13.56
C ARG A 352 -11.61 -17.62 -13.97
N GLU A 353 -10.98 -18.72 -14.35
CA GLU A 353 -11.70 -19.97 -14.66
C GLU A 353 -12.48 -20.51 -13.45
N ALA A 354 -11.95 -20.34 -12.23
CA ALA A 354 -12.68 -20.65 -10.99
C ALA A 354 -13.81 -19.65 -10.71
N GLU A 355 -13.63 -18.36 -10.99
CA GLU A 355 -14.68 -17.33 -10.91
C GLU A 355 -15.82 -17.62 -11.90
N ASP A 356 -15.50 -17.99 -13.15
CA ASP A 356 -16.50 -18.39 -14.15
C ASP A 356 -17.28 -19.65 -13.73
N ALA A 357 -16.60 -20.61 -13.11
CA ALA A 357 -17.25 -21.80 -12.55
C ALA A 357 -18.16 -21.45 -11.35
N LEU A 358 -17.76 -20.50 -10.50
CA LEU A 358 -18.60 -19.97 -9.41
C LEU A 358 -19.85 -19.29 -9.96
N ALA A 359 -19.70 -18.44 -10.99
CA ALA A 359 -20.83 -17.79 -11.63
C ALA A 359 -21.85 -18.83 -12.19
N ARG A 360 -21.36 -19.90 -12.82
CA ARG A 360 -22.22 -21.02 -13.26
C ARG A 360 -22.91 -21.72 -12.09
N ALA A 361 -22.20 -21.90 -10.96
CA ALA A 361 -22.80 -22.50 -9.77
C ALA A 361 -23.98 -21.68 -9.26
N GLN A 362 -23.82 -20.36 -9.21
CA GLN A 362 -24.87 -19.42 -8.77
C GLN A 362 -26.04 -19.36 -9.75
N GLN A 363 -25.79 -19.36 -11.07
CA GLN A 363 -26.83 -19.34 -12.10
C GLN A 363 -27.65 -20.64 -12.20
N THR A 364 -27.03 -21.79 -11.91
CA THR A 364 -27.68 -23.10 -12.06
C THR A 364 -28.38 -23.59 -10.81
N GLY A 365 -28.59 -22.72 -9.79
CA GLY A 365 -29.43 -23.00 -8.63
C GLY A 365 -28.73 -22.93 -7.28
N MET A 366 -27.56 -22.33 -7.18
CA MET A 366 -26.84 -22.04 -5.93
C MET A 366 -26.52 -23.28 -5.07
N ASN A 367 -25.97 -23.10 -3.88
CA ASN A 367 -25.67 -24.16 -2.92
C ASN A 367 -24.97 -25.37 -3.55
N ARG A 368 -24.00 -25.14 -4.41
CA ARG A 368 -23.29 -26.17 -5.16
C ARG A 368 -21.84 -25.84 -5.50
N ILE A 369 -21.13 -26.87 -5.92
CA ILE A 369 -19.74 -26.75 -6.37
C ILE A 369 -19.69 -27.12 -7.84
N VAL A 370 -19.15 -26.22 -8.68
CA VAL A 370 -18.92 -26.46 -10.11
C VAL A 370 -17.42 -26.53 -10.36
N VAL A 371 -17.01 -27.55 -11.07
CA VAL A 371 -15.62 -27.75 -11.51
C VAL A 371 -15.52 -27.29 -12.95
N GLN A 372 -14.43 -26.54 -13.27
CA GLN A 372 -14.13 -26.20 -14.64
C GLN A 372 -13.68 -27.45 -15.40
N PRO A 373 -14.35 -27.84 -16.51
CA PRO A 373 -13.93 -28.99 -17.28
C PRO A 373 -12.58 -28.76 -17.95
N ARG A 374 -11.78 -29.82 -18.09
CA ARG A 374 -10.60 -29.78 -18.95
C ARG A 374 -11.03 -29.76 -20.43
N PRO A 375 -10.38 -28.95 -21.28
CA PRO A 375 -10.72 -28.92 -22.71
C PRO A 375 -10.51 -30.26 -23.42
N ASP A 376 -9.63 -31.13 -22.91
CA ASP A 376 -9.18 -32.33 -23.62
C ASP A 376 -10.07 -33.57 -23.42
N ALA A 377 -11.21 -33.45 -22.71
CA ALA A 377 -12.10 -34.58 -22.46
C ALA A 377 -13.20 -34.79 -23.54
N SER A 378 -13.27 -33.96 -24.56
CA SER A 378 -14.40 -33.99 -25.53
C SER A 378 -14.00 -34.10 -27.01
N THR A 379 -12.72 -34.27 -27.37
CA THR A 379 -12.31 -34.26 -28.79
C THR A 379 -11.90 -35.65 -29.35
N ASP A 380 -11.77 -36.66 -28.51
CA ASP A 380 -11.32 -37.99 -28.98
C ASP A 380 -12.44 -39.03 -29.21
N VAL A 381 -13.72 -38.61 -29.23
CA VAL A 381 -14.85 -39.56 -29.45
C VAL A 381 -15.47 -39.42 -30.84
N GLN A 382 -14.96 -38.53 -31.72
CA GLN A 382 -15.53 -38.38 -33.08
C GLN A 382 -14.50 -38.51 -34.20
N ALA A 383 -13.50 -39.37 -34.05
CA ALA A 383 -12.67 -39.81 -35.17
C ALA A 383 -12.36 -41.33 -35.00
N GLY A 384 -13.33 -42.15 -35.34
CA GLY A 384 -13.22 -43.58 -35.43
C GLY A 384 -14.33 -44.14 -36.29
#